data_0333c239646b00420fd04826ce48d35f
#
_entry.id   0333c239646b00420fd04826ce48d35f
#
_cell.length_a   1.000
_cell.length_b   1.000
_cell.length_c   1.000
_cell.angle_alpha   90.00
_cell.angle_beta   90.00
_cell.angle_gamma   90.00
#
_symmetry.space_group_name_H-M   'P 1'
#
loop_
_entity.id
_entity.type
_entity.pdbx_description
1 polymer ?
#
loop_
_entity_poly.entity_id
_entity_poly.type
_entity_poly.pdbx_seq_one_letter_code
_entity_poly.pdbx_strand_id
1 'polypeptide(L)'
;VSVVFVAASQLPTPFAVFTMHGFLDEESGKEHVALTLGDVADGQPVLGRLHSECLTGDALFSQRCDCGAQLEAALRAIAAEGRGVLLYLRQEGRGIGLLNKIRAYELQDGGADTVEANERLGFAADQRDYSICQPMLDHLGIRAVQLMTNNPRKVKALEGFGVRVAERRPLEIALNPHNRKYLATKAGKLGHMLGLKHQEEE
;
A
#
# COMPACT_ATOMS: atom_id res chain seq x y z
N VAL A 1 19.29 5.86 0.95
CA VAL A 1 18.31 5.34 -0.03
C VAL A 1 18.50 6.12 -1.32
N SER A 2 18.93 5.45 -2.37
CA SER A 2 19.17 6.05 -3.70
C SER A 2 18.04 5.64 -4.65
N VAL A 3 16.92 6.36 -4.60
CA VAL A 3 15.81 6.16 -5.52
C VAL A 3 15.83 7.26 -6.58
N VAL A 4 16.01 6.86 -7.84
CA VAL A 4 16.15 7.78 -8.96
C VAL A 4 14.97 7.64 -9.93
N PHE A 5 14.51 8.76 -10.46
CA PHE A 5 13.52 8.77 -11.54
C PHE A 5 14.15 8.29 -12.85
N VAL A 6 13.41 7.48 -13.59
CA VAL A 6 13.88 6.91 -14.86
C VAL A 6 13.11 7.46 -16.06
N ALA A 7 11.79 7.34 -16.03
CA ALA A 7 10.92 7.75 -17.16
C ALA A 7 9.48 7.93 -16.71
N ALA A 8 8.69 8.63 -17.51
CA ALA A 8 7.25 8.73 -17.35
C ALA A 8 6.50 8.48 -18.66
N SER A 9 5.30 7.94 -18.55
CA SER A 9 4.40 7.68 -19.68
C SER A 9 2.94 7.80 -19.25
N GLN A 10 2.02 7.88 -20.23
CA GLN A 10 0.60 7.81 -19.96
C GLN A 10 0.15 6.38 -19.73
N LEU A 11 -0.73 6.18 -18.76
CA LEU A 11 -1.33 4.89 -18.43
C LEU A 11 -2.87 5.02 -18.45
N PRO A 12 -3.52 4.70 -19.59
CA PRO A 12 -4.98 4.59 -19.61
C PRO A 12 -5.45 3.43 -18.73
N THR A 13 -6.42 3.71 -17.87
CA THR A 13 -7.07 2.72 -17.00
C THR A 13 -8.60 2.89 -17.08
N PRO A 14 -9.38 1.94 -16.58
CA PRO A 14 -10.85 2.11 -16.50
C PRO A 14 -11.29 3.29 -15.61
N PHE A 15 -10.39 3.85 -14.78
CA PHE A 15 -10.71 4.91 -13.83
C PHE A 15 -10.34 6.30 -14.37
N ALA A 16 -9.16 6.43 -14.95
CA ALA A 16 -8.63 7.67 -15.55
C ALA A 16 -7.39 7.35 -16.38
N VAL A 17 -6.91 8.35 -17.13
CA VAL A 17 -5.57 8.32 -17.75
C VAL A 17 -4.59 8.92 -16.74
N PHE A 18 -3.79 8.09 -16.11
CA PHE A 18 -2.75 8.51 -15.17
C PHE A 18 -1.44 8.79 -15.89
N THR A 19 -0.59 9.62 -15.31
CA THR A 19 0.83 9.64 -15.65
C THR A 19 1.55 8.63 -14.76
N MET A 20 2.22 7.65 -15.38
CA MET A 20 3.00 6.63 -14.70
C MET A 20 4.46 7.04 -14.69
N HIS A 21 5.05 7.15 -13.51
CA HIS A 21 6.45 7.50 -13.29
C HIS A 21 7.20 6.27 -12.77
N GLY A 22 8.27 5.88 -13.45
CA GLY A 22 9.15 4.79 -13.05
C GLY A 22 10.33 5.28 -12.25
N PHE A 23 10.64 4.58 -11.16
CA PHE A 23 11.76 4.85 -10.26
C PHE A 23 12.57 3.58 -10.02
N LEU A 24 13.88 3.72 -9.95
CA LEU A 24 14.81 2.66 -9.58
C LEU A 24 15.40 2.94 -8.21
N ASP A 25 15.27 1.99 -7.29
CA ASP A 25 16.08 1.96 -6.08
C ASP A 25 17.41 1.26 -6.42
N GLU A 26 18.46 2.06 -6.51
CA GLU A 26 19.80 1.58 -6.93
C GLU A 26 20.43 0.64 -5.91
N GLU A 27 20.05 0.72 -4.63
CA GLU A 27 20.60 -0.16 -3.60
C GLU A 27 20.00 -1.56 -3.65
N SER A 28 18.68 -1.67 -3.84
CA SER A 28 17.98 -2.96 -3.88
C SER A 28 17.75 -3.49 -5.30
N GLY A 29 17.94 -2.65 -6.33
CA GLY A 29 17.60 -2.95 -7.72
C GLY A 29 16.10 -3.05 -7.98
N LYS A 30 15.25 -2.60 -7.05
CA LYS A 30 13.80 -2.65 -7.18
C LYS A 30 13.28 -1.47 -8.00
N GLU A 31 12.30 -1.76 -8.84
CA GLU A 31 11.60 -0.78 -9.65
C GLU A 31 10.27 -0.40 -8.99
N HIS A 32 10.12 0.87 -8.62
CA HIS A 32 8.89 1.40 -8.03
C HIS A 32 8.13 2.25 -9.04
N VAL A 33 6.83 2.42 -8.82
CA VAL A 33 5.97 3.20 -9.70
C VAL A 33 5.19 4.23 -8.90
N ALA A 34 5.04 5.45 -9.46
CA ALA A 34 4.05 6.41 -9.01
C ALA A 34 3.04 6.66 -10.13
N LEU A 35 1.74 6.66 -9.79
CA LEU A 35 0.68 7.13 -10.67
C LEU A 35 0.21 8.49 -10.19
N THR A 36 0.20 9.49 -11.07
CA THR A 36 -0.31 10.83 -10.76
C THR A 36 -1.49 11.19 -11.66
N LEU A 37 -2.40 11.99 -11.12
CA LEU A 37 -3.51 12.59 -11.84
C LEU A 37 -3.61 14.07 -11.45
N GLY A 38 -3.82 14.94 -12.43
CA GLY A 38 -3.89 16.40 -12.22
C GLY A 38 -2.55 17.03 -11.82
N ASP A 39 -2.58 18.32 -11.45
CA ASP A 39 -1.40 19.03 -10.95
C ASP A 39 -1.19 18.68 -9.46
N VAL A 40 -0.12 17.94 -9.18
CA VAL A 40 0.24 17.50 -7.83
C VAL A 40 1.37 18.33 -7.21
N ALA A 41 1.95 19.28 -7.97
CA ALA A 41 3.09 20.09 -7.55
C ALA A 41 2.71 21.52 -7.12
N ASP A 42 1.41 21.82 -6.98
CA ASP A 42 0.88 23.15 -6.66
C ASP A 42 1.08 23.57 -5.19
N GLY A 43 1.73 22.76 -4.37
CA GLY A 43 2.01 23.00 -2.96
C GLY A 43 0.85 22.68 -2.00
N GLN A 44 -0.33 22.38 -2.51
CA GLN A 44 -1.48 21.97 -1.70
C GLN A 44 -1.40 20.49 -1.32
N PRO A 45 -2.01 20.06 -0.20
CA PRO A 45 -2.06 18.65 0.15
C PRO A 45 -2.69 17.80 -0.96
N VAL A 46 -2.05 16.69 -1.32
CA VAL A 46 -2.46 15.78 -2.41
C VAL A 46 -3.11 14.54 -1.83
N LEU A 47 -4.26 14.13 -2.38
CA LEU A 47 -4.85 12.84 -2.05
C LEU A 47 -3.88 11.73 -2.46
N GLY A 48 -3.41 10.93 -1.50
CA GLY A 48 -2.32 9.98 -1.72
C GLY A 48 -2.57 8.58 -1.15
N ARG A 49 -2.00 7.58 -1.81
CA ARG A 49 -1.98 6.20 -1.35
C ARG A 49 -0.58 5.63 -1.47
N LEU A 50 -0.09 5.01 -0.38
CA LEU A 50 1.06 4.11 -0.42
C LEU A 50 0.55 2.67 -0.52
N HIS A 51 0.73 2.05 -1.68
CA HIS A 51 0.33 0.67 -1.92
C HIS A 51 1.58 -0.22 -2.02
N SER A 52 1.74 -1.14 -1.06
CA SER A 52 2.79 -2.16 -1.16
C SER A 52 2.27 -3.30 -2.03
N GLU A 53 3.08 -3.73 -2.99
CA GLU A 53 2.79 -4.82 -3.92
C GLU A 53 2.19 -6.04 -3.23
N CYS A 54 1.19 -6.60 -3.86
CA CYS A 54 0.58 -7.86 -3.48
C CYS A 54 0.09 -8.57 -4.74
N LEU A 55 0.95 -9.34 -5.41
CA LEU A 55 0.64 -10.00 -6.68
C LEU A 55 -0.69 -10.76 -6.61
N THR A 56 -0.90 -11.51 -5.54
CA THR A 56 -2.11 -12.33 -5.41
C THR A 56 -3.40 -11.49 -5.33
N GLY A 57 -3.38 -10.38 -4.61
CA GLY A 57 -4.53 -9.48 -4.50
C GLY A 57 -4.68 -8.53 -5.68
N ASP A 58 -3.56 -7.96 -6.15
CA ASP A 58 -3.56 -6.90 -7.15
C ASP A 58 -3.78 -7.43 -8.58
N ALA A 59 -3.26 -8.63 -8.90
CA ALA A 59 -3.28 -9.19 -10.25
C ALA A 59 -4.04 -10.52 -10.38
N LEU A 60 -4.09 -11.35 -9.33
CA LEU A 60 -4.70 -12.67 -9.36
C LEU A 60 -6.07 -12.73 -8.67
N PHE A 61 -6.61 -11.56 -8.27
CA PHE A 61 -7.94 -11.41 -7.67
C PHE A 61 -8.17 -12.26 -6.43
N SER A 62 -7.13 -12.50 -5.62
CA SER A 62 -7.23 -13.27 -4.39
C SER A 62 -8.20 -12.62 -3.41
N GLN A 63 -9.11 -13.42 -2.86
CA GLN A 63 -10.01 -13.01 -1.78
C GLN A 63 -9.42 -13.22 -0.38
N ARG A 64 -8.20 -13.76 -0.29
CA ARG A 64 -7.50 -14.03 0.97
C ARG A 64 -7.02 -12.75 1.66
N CYS A 65 -6.86 -11.67 0.93
CA CYS A 65 -6.52 -10.34 1.42
C CYS A 65 -7.46 -9.28 0.84
N ASP A 66 -7.30 -8.04 1.30
CA ASP A 66 -8.05 -6.88 0.82
C ASP A 66 -7.24 -5.98 -0.13
N CYS A 67 -6.04 -6.42 -0.55
CA CYS A 67 -5.08 -5.58 -1.26
C CYS A 67 -5.61 -5.08 -2.61
N GLY A 68 -6.12 -5.97 -3.47
CA GLY A 68 -6.64 -5.60 -4.78
C GLY A 68 -7.84 -4.64 -4.67
N ALA A 69 -8.77 -4.91 -3.75
CA ALA A 69 -9.90 -4.01 -3.51
C ALA A 69 -9.46 -2.64 -2.96
N GLN A 70 -8.42 -2.58 -2.12
CA GLN A 70 -7.83 -1.32 -1.67
C GLN A 70 -7.15 -0.54 -2.80
N LEU A 71 -6.46 -1.23 -3.71
CA LEU A 71 -5.85 -0.62 -4.89
C LEU A 71 -6.91 0.02 -5.77
N GLU A 72 -7.95 -0.73 -6.11
CA GLU A 72 -9.07 -0.24 -6.92
C GLU A 72 -9.78 0.95 -6.26
N ALA A 73 -10.10 0.86 -4.97
CA ALA A 73 -10.75 1.94 -4.23
C ALA A 73 -9.91 3.22 -4.20
N ALA A 74 -8.58 3.09 -4.04
CA ALA A 74 -7.68 4.23 -4.07
C ALA A 74 -7.63 4.90 -5.45
N LEU A 75 -7.54 4.12 -6.54
CA LEU A 75 -7.55 4.67 -7.90
C LEU A 75 -8.88 5.35 -8.24
N ARG A 76 -10.02 4.77 -7.83
CA ARG A 76 -11.34 5.40 -7.98
C ARG A 76 -11.45 6.72 -7.20
N ALA A 77 -10.94 6.76 -5.97
CA ALA A 77 -10.96 7.98 -5.16
C ALA A 77 -10.12 9.09 -5.78
N ILE A 78 -8.92 8.78 -6.29
CA ILE A 78 -8.07 9.74 -6.99
C ILE A 78 -8.74 10.22 -8.28
N ALA A 79 -9.35 9.32 -9.05
CA ALA A 79 -10.08 9.67 -10.26
C ALA A 79 -11.28 10.60 -9.97
N ALA A 80 -12.04 10.32 -8.92
CA ALA A 80 -13.17 11.15 -8.50
C ALA A 80 -12.74 12.54 -8.01
N GLU A 81 -11.60 12.64 -7.33
CA GLU A 81 -11.00 13.91 -6.91
C GLU A 81 -10.45 14.71 -8.12
N GLY A 82 -10.08 14.00 -9.21
CA GLY A 82 -9.41 14.59 -10.39
C GLY A 82 -7.95 14.95 -10.15
N ARG A 83 -7.40 14.68 -8.96
CA ARG A 83 -6.05 15.03 -8.54
C ARG A 83 -5.58 14.07 -7.44
N GLY A 84 -4.39 13.50 -7.60
CA GLY A 84 -3.85 12.61 -6.59
C GLY A 84 -2.62 11.84 -7.01
N VAL A 85 -2.07 11.06 -6.07
CA VAL A 85 -0.89 10.21 -6.26
C VAL A 85 -1.08 8.84 -5.63
N LEU A 86 -0.66 7.80 -6.34
CA LEU A 86 -0.53 6.46 -5.79
C LEU A 86 0.92 6.01 -5.98
N LEU A 87 1.62 5.72 -4.88
CA LEU A 87 2.93 5.07 -4.92
C LEU A 87 2.75 3.57 -4.81
N TYR A 88 3.16 2.84 -5.86
CA TYR A 88 3.17 1.39 -5.90
C TYR A 88 4.57 0.87 -5.58
N LEU A 89 4.72 0.30 -4.39
CA LEU A 89 6.02 -0.06 -3.84
C LEU A 89 6.26 -1.56 -3.99
N ARG A 90 7.36 -1.94 -4.64
CA ARG A 90 7.73 -3.33 -4.89
C ARG A 90 8.29 -3.98 -3.62
N GLN A 91 7.39 -4.24 -2.66
CA GLN A 91 7.67 -4.77 -1.32
C GLN A 91 6.73 -5.94 -1.01
N GLU A 92 6.73 -6.96 -1.87
CA GLU A 92 5.87 -8.15 -1.76
C GLU A 92 6.03 -8.86 -0.42
N GLY A 93 4.92 -9.35 0.12
CA GLY A 93 4.92 -10.11 1.35
C GLY A 93 5.37 -9.31 2.57
N ARG A 94 5.16 -7.99 2.62
CA ARG A 94 5.71 -7.08 3.64
C ARG A 94 7.24 -7.06 3.68
N GLY A 95 7.86 -7.19 2.52
CA GLY A 95 9.32 -7.15 2.34
C GLY A 95 10.01 -8.52 2.27
N ILE A 96 9.30 -9.61 2.58
CA ILE A 96 9.91 -10.96 2.56
C ILE A 96 9.94 -11.62 1.18
N GLY A 97 9.27 -11.04 0.20
CA GLY A 97 9.18 -11.53 -1.17
C GLY A 97 8.06 -12.55 -1.41
N LEU A 98 7.80 -12.83 -2.70
CA LEU A 98 6.67 -13.65 -3.14
C LEU A 98 6.77 -15.11 -2.66
N LEU A 99 7.92 -15.74 -2.82
CA LEU A 99 8.08 -17.16 -2.47
C LEU A 99 7.92 -17.39 -0.96
N ASN A 100 8.49 -16.53 -0.14
CA ASN A 100 8.30 -16.60 1.30
C ASN A 100 6.86 -16.31 1.73
N LYS A 101 6.17 -15.41 1.02
CA LYS A 101 4.73 -15.20 1.21
C LYS A 101 3.92 -16.46 0.90
N ILE A 102 4.27 -17.21 -0.16
CA ILE A 102 3.62 -18.49 -0.49
C ILE A 102 3.86 -19.52 0.62
N ARG A 103 5.09 -19.63 1.14
CA ARG A 103 5.40 -20.46 2.31
C ARG A 103 4.60 -20.06 3.56
N ALA A 104 4.46 -18.74 3.79
CA ALA A 104 3.63 -18.24 4.88
C ALA A 104 2.16 -18.62 4.69
N TYR A 105 1.64 -18.58 3.47
CA TYR A 105 0.29 -19.05 3.16
C TYR A 105 0.09 -20.55 3.45
N GLU A 106 1.07 -21.38 3.11
CA GLU A 106 1.06 -22.82 3.44
C GLU A 106 0.97 -23.05 4.96
N LEU A 107 1.75 -22.30 5.74
CA LEU A 107 1.68 -22.36 7.21
C LEU A 107 0.32 -21.88 7.75
N GLN A 108 -0.28 -20.87 7.12
CA GLN A 108 -1.61 -20.38 7.47
C GLN A 108 -2.70 -21.39 7.14
N ASP A 109 -2.59 -22.12 6.05
CA ASP A 109 -3.49 -23.25 5.71
C ASP A 109 -3.41 -24.35 6.78
N GLY A 110 -2.24 -24.52 7.41
CA GLY A 110 -2.02 -25.37 8.57
C GLY A 110 -2.47 -24.78 9.93
N GLY A 111 -3.10 -23.58 9.94
CA GLY A 111 -3.70 -22.97 11.12
C GLY A 111 -2.96 -21.78 11.74
N ALA A 112 -1.71 -21.47 11.34
CA ALA A 112 -0.99 -20.29 11.82
C ALA A 112 -1.69 -18.99 11.37
N ASP A 113 -1.55 -17.92 12.15
CA ASP A 113 -1.93 -16.58 11.64
C ASP A 113 -0.77 -15.94 10.86
N THR A 114 -1.02 -14.76 10.28
CA THR A 114 -0.05 -14.08 9.41
C THR A 114 1.25 -13.70 10.14
N VAL A 115 1.18 -13.33 11.41
CA VAL A 115 2.36 -12.94 12.21
C VAL A 115 3.15 -14.19 12.57
N GLU A 116 2.48 -15.21 13.11
CA GLU A 116 3.07 -16.51 13.48
C GLU A 116 3.74 -17.20 12.28
N ALA A 117 3.11 -17.14 11.10
CA ALA A 117 3.68 -17.71 9.88
C ALA A 117 5.01 -17.03 9.50
N ASN A 118 5.08 -15.69 9.58
CA ASN A 118 6.31 -14.95 9.30
C ASN A 118 7.40 -15.27 10.35
N GLU A 119 7.06 -15.30 11.62
CA GLU A 119 7.99 -15.62 12.71
C GLU A 119 8.57 -17.03 12.57
N ARG A 120 7.73 -18.02 12.22
CA ARG A 120 8.18 -19.41 11.96
C ARG A 120 9.16 -19.51 10.79
N LEU A 121 9.06 -18.59 9.81
CA LEU A 121 10.00 -18.46 8.70
C LEU A 121 11.24 -17.63 9.04
N GLY A 122 11.35 -17.11 10.27
CA GLY A 122 12.48 -16.31 10.73
C GLY A 122 12.41 -14.82 10.31
N PHE A 123 11.24 -14.32 9.91
CA PHE A 123 11.05 -12.94 9.52
C PHE A 123 10.33 -12.12 10.59
N ALA A 124 10.66 -10.84 10.69
CA ALA A 124 9.84 -9.90 11.44
C ALA A 124 8.43 -9.76 10.81
N ALA A 125 7.46 -9.37 11.62
CA ALA A 125 6.07 -9.22 11.18
C ALA A 125 5.88 -8.23 10.01
N ASP A 126 6.76 -7.24 9.91
CA ASP A 126 6.75 -6.22 8.85
C ASP A 126 8.17 -5.69 8.61
N GLN A 127 8.72 -5.93 7.42
CA GLN A 127 10.06 -5.51 6.99
C GLN A 127 9.99 -4.42 5.91
N ARG A 128 8.82 -3.78 5.71
CA ARG A 128 8.69 -2.73 4.69
C ARG A 128 9.50 -1.50 5.04
N ASP A 129 10.18 -0.97 4.05
CA ASP A 129 10.85 0.32 4.10
C ASP A 129 10.02 1.37 3.37
N TYR A 130 9.68 2.44 4.07
CA TYR A 130 8.95 3.59 3.52
C TYR A 130 9.85 4.80 3.25
N SER A 131 11.15 4.72 3.52
CA SER A 131 12.13 5.77 3.20
C SER A 131 12.19 6.07 1.70
N ILE A 132 11.90 5.06 0.88
CA ILE A 132 11.81 5.17 -0.59
C ILE A 132 10.70 6.12 -1.06
N CYS A 133 9.70 6.41 -0.24
CA CYS A 133 8.61 7.30 -0.61
C CYS A 133 9.05 8.76 -0.70
N GLN A 134 9.97 9.20 0.16
CA GLN A 134 10.42 10.60 0.20
C GLN A 134 11.02 11.05 -1.14
N PRO A 135 12.07 10.40 -1.69
CA PRO A 135 12.64 10.82 -2.97
C PRO A 135 11.65 10.75 -4.14
N MET A 136 10.68 9.81 -4.10
CA MET A 136 9.61 9.75 -5.11
C MET A 136 8.68 10.96 -5.02
N LEU A 137 8.24 11.32 -3.81
CA LEU A 137 7.36 12.48 -3.58
C LEU A 137 8.08 13.80 -3.85
N ASP A 138 9.36 13.90 -3.48
CA ASP A 138 10.19 15.08 -3.75
C ASP A 138 10.35 15.32 -5.25
N HIS A 139 10.60 14.26 -6.03
CA HIS A 139 10.66 14.34 -7.50
C HIS A 139 9.34 14.83 -8.11
N LEU A 140 8.20 14.41 -7.54
CA LEU A 140 6.87 14.82 -7.97
C LEU A 140 6.46 16.21 -7.46
N GLY A 141 7.28 16.88 -6.64
CA GLY A 141 6.98 18.18 -6.05
C GLY A 141 5.93 18.12 -4.93
N ILE A 142 5.64 16.95 -4.38
CA ILE A 142 4.60 16.73 -3.36
C ILE A 142 5.21 16.89 -1.97
N ARG A 143 4.73 17.88 -1.20
CA ARG A 143 5.22 18.18 0.15
C ARG A 143 4.25 17.79 1.25
N ALA A 144 2.98 17.61 0.93
CA ALA A 144 1.93 17.24 1.87
C ALA A 144 0.93 16.29 1.21
N VAL A 145 0.43 15.35 1.99
CA VAL A 145 -0.54 14.36 1.51
C VAL A 145 -1.74 14.25 2.44
N GLN A 146 -2.92 14.02 1.86
CA GLN A 146 -4.06 13.43 2.53
C GLN A 146 -3.97 11.93 2.32
N LEU A 147 -3.52 11.19 3.32
CA LEU A 147 -3.10 9.80 3.15
C LEU A 147 -4.26 8.83 3.37
N MET A 148 -4.62 8.11 2.32
CA MET A 148 -5.59 7.00 2.39
C MET A 148 -4.91 5.79 3.02
N THR A 149 -5.20 5.54 4.30
CA THR A 149 -4.65 4.39 5.03
C THR A 149 -5.44 4.09 6.31
N ASN A 150 -5.46 2.80 6.68
CA ASN A 150 -5.93 2.34 7.99
C ASN A 150 -4.75 1.98 8.91
N ASN A 151 -3.51 2.08 8.40
CA ASN A 151 -2.29 1.72 9.13
C ASN A 151 -1.61 2.98 9.68
N PRO A 152 -1.64 3.22 11.01
CA PRO A 152 -1.00 4.40 11.62
C PRO A 152 0.52 4.40 11.46
N ARG A 153 1.16 3.25 11.26
CA ARG A 153 2.61 3.17 11.01
C ARG A 153 3.00 3.85 9.69
N LYS A 154 2.13 3.82 8.68
CA LYS A 154 2.39 4.52 7.40
C LYS A 154 2.40 6.03 7.58
N VAL A 155 1.51 6.57 8.40
CA VAL A 155 1.47 8.01 8.74
C VAL A 155 2.78 8.41 9.43
N LYS A 156 3.14 7.70 10.51
CA LYS A 156 4.37 7.97 11.27
C LYS A 156 5.64 7.84 10.41
N ALA A 157 5.67 6.86 9.51
CA ALA A 157 6.82 6.67 8.62
C ALA A 157 6.99 7.86 7.67
N LEU A 158 5.94 8.33 7.01
CA LEU A 158 6.02 9.50 6.12
C LEU A 158 6.43 10.76 6.89
N GLU A 159 5.83 11.01 8.05
CA GLU A 159 6.20 12.17 8.89
C GLU A 159 7.66 12.10 9.35
N GLY A 160 8.15 10.89 9.69
CA GLY A 160 9.55 10.66 10.04
C GLY A 160 10.53 10.94 8.91
N PHE A 161 10.09 10.90 7.66
CA PHE A 161 10.88 11.26 6.47
C PHE A 161 10.60 12.68 5.95
N GLY A 162 9.90 13.51 6.74
CA GLY A 162 9.68 14.94 6.43
C GLY A 162 8.52 15.20 5.48
N VAL A 163 7.71 14.21 5.16
CA VAL A 163 6.48 14.39 4.38
C VAL A 163 5.33 14.73 5.33
N ARG A 164 4.71 15.89 5.16
CA ARG A 164 3.57 16.30 5.97
C ARG A 164 2.33 15.48 5.63
N VAL A 165 1.77 14.77 6.59
CA VAL A 165 0.45 14.13 6.48
C VAL A 165 -0.59 15.11 7.01
N ALA A 166 -1.26 15.82 6.09
CA ALA A 166 -2.25 16.85 6.43
C ALA A 166 -3.54 16.22 7.01
N GLU A 167 -3.88 15.02 6.53
CA GLU A 167 -5.07 14.27 6.95
C GLU A 167 -4.85 12.78 6.69
N ARG A 168 -5.37 11.94 7.59
CA ARG A 168 -5.54 10.51 7.33
C ARG A 168 -6.97 10.26 6.85
N ARG A 169 -7.12 9.70 5.65
CA ARG A 169 -8.41 9.22 5.14
C ARG A 169 -8.51 7.71 5.31
N PRO A 170 -9.57 7.17 5.91
CA PRO A 170 -9.78 5.74 6.00
C PRO A 170 -10.00 5.14 4.60
N LEU A 171 -9.53 3.91 4.40
CA LEU A 171 -9.74 3.13 3.18
C LEU A 171 -10.22 1.74 3.58
N GLU A 172 -11.48 1.66 4.00
CA GLU A 172 -12.09 0.43 4.47
C GLU A 172 -12.69 -0.35 3.30
N ILE A 173 -12.46 -1.65 3.31
CA ILE A 173 -12.96 -2.60 2.31
C ILE A 173 -13.86 -3.60 3.04
N ALA A 174 -14.94 -3.99 2.38
CA ALA A 174 -15.89 -4.94 2.94
C ALA A 174 -15.24 -6.28 3.30
N LEU A 175 -15.70 -6.84 4.42
CA LEU A 175 -15.33 -8.19 4.84
C LEU A 175 -15.92 -9.22 3.88
N ASN A 176 -15.16 -10.30 3.65
CA ASN A 176 -15.64 -11.51 3.00
C ASN A 176 -15.20 -12.74 3.84
N PRO A 177 -15.79 -13.92 3.61
CA PRO A 177 -15.46 -15.12 4.40
C PRO A 177 -13.97 -15.49 4.39
N HIS A 178 -13.27 -15.18 3.30
CA HIS A 178 -11.87 -15.57 3.12
C HIS A 178 -10.87 -14.57 3.73
N ASN A 179 -11.21 -13.27 3.84
CA ASN A 179 -10.32 -12.24 4.38
C ASN A 179 -10.58 -11.89 5.86
N ARG A 180 -11.64 -12.39 6.47
CA ARG A 180 -12.02 -12.07 7.86
C ARG A 180 -10.88 -12.30 8.84
N LYS A 181 -10.24 -13.48 8.83
CA LYS A 181 -9.11 -13.81 9.69
C LYS A 181 -7.90 -12.90 9.45
N TYR A 182 -7.62 -12.58 8.19
CA TYR A 182 -6.54 -11.67 7.79
C TYR A 182 -6.76 -10.25 8.31
N LEU A 183 -7.97 -9.71 8.15
CA LEU A 183 -8.31 -8.37 8.65
C LEU A 183 -8.36 -8.30 10.18
N ALA A 184 -8.84 -9.35 10.84
CA ALA A 184 -8.78 -9.46 12.30
C ALA A 184 -7.33 -9.43 12.82
N THR A 185 -6.39 -10.11 12.16
CA THR A 185 -4.96 -10.04 12.49
C THR A 185 -4.40 -8.63 12.26
N LYS A 186 -4.80 -7.95 11.18
CA LYS A 186 -4.42 -6.54 10.94
C LYS A 186 -4.87 -5.63 12.07
N ALA A 187 -6.11 -5.74 12.52
CA ALA A 187 -6.65 -4.93 13.60
C ALA A 187 -6.02 -5.28 14.95
N GLY A 188 -6.00 -6.58 15.33
CA GLY A 188 -5.59 -7.03 16.65
C GLY A 188 -4.07 -7.02 16.87
N LYS A 189 -3.29 -7.54 15.91
CA LYS A 189 -1.82 -7.70 16.07
C LYS A 189 -1.00 -6.62 15.40
N LEU A 190 -1.50 -5.98 14.33
CA LEU A 190 -0.76 -4.97 13.57
C LEU A 190 -1.27 -3.54 13.79
N GLY A 191 -2.28 -3.34 14.64
CA GLY A 191 -2.77 -2.03 15.05
C GLY A 191 -3.46 -1.22 13.96
N HIS A 192 -4.03 -1.88 12.94
CA HIS A 192 -4.81 -1.20 11.90
C HIS A 192 -6.14 -0.68 12.46
N MET A 193 -6.48 0.56 12.13
CA MET A 193 -7.75 1.19 12.48
C MET A 193 -8.82 0.73 11.48
N LEU A 194 -9.47 -0.38 11.76
CA LEU A 194 -10.55 -0.95 10.97
C LEU A 194 -11.83 -0.91 11.80
N GLY A 195 -12.89 -0.32 11.25
CA GLY A 195 -14.24 -0.38 11.80
C GLY A 195 -14.87 -1.76 11.56
N LEU A 196 -14.30 -2.82 12.17
CA LEU A 196 -14.89 -4.16 12.11
C LEU A 196 -16.22 -4.10 12.87
N LYS A 197 -17.32 -3.80 12.16
CA LYS A 197 -18.65 -3.98 12.73
C LYS A 197 -18.81 -5.46 13.05
N HIS A 198 -18.98 -5.77 14.33
CA HIS A 198 -19.52 -7.06 14.78
C HIS A 198 -20.88 -7.22 14.09
N GLN A 199 -20.95 -7.94 13.00
CA GLN A 199 -22.18 -8.61 12.63
C GLN A 199 -22.21 -9.85 13.54
N GLU A 200 -22.89 -9.68 14.68
CA GLU A 200 -23.36 -10.81 15.47
C GLU A 200 -24.19 -11.68 14.55
N GLU A 201 -23.89 -12.95 14.55
CA GLU A 201 -24.60 -13.98 13.82
C GLU A 201 -26.07 -13.99 14.26
N GLU A 202 -26.99 -13.82 13.31
CA GLU A 202 -28.33 -14.40 13.38
C GLU A 202 -28.34 -15.78 12.71
#